data_4963547d4e521d6faf5c3657061e3ab2
#
_entry.id   4963547d4e521d6faf5c3657061e3ab2
#
_cell.length_a   1.000
_cell.length_b   1.000
_cell.length_c   1.000
_cell.angle_alpha   90.00
_cell.angle_beta   90.00
_cell.angle_gamma   90.00
#
_symmetry.space_group_name_H-M   'P 1'
#
loop_
_entity.id
_entity.type
_entity.pdbx_description
1 polymer ?
#
loop_
_entity_poly.entity_id
_entity_poly.type
_entity_poly.pdbx_seq_one_letter_code
_entity_poly.pdbx_strand_id
1 'polypeptide(L)'
;MAVLAGSALMASPLRGQESVSASLAAELRLRVESWSNFGFDPDQDDTYLLGRLLVGTDLRLGDHFRIYVEGRSALSTERDLPGGIRPIDADDLGLQNALLDVILPLGEDSRLTARGGRQELSFGKQRLVSPLDWANTQRTFDGGRAILNANGLEVQGYWARLVKVRKSEFNKSDAGMDFFGVYATHASATGSAGLDVYWLALVRDSAAFNGTSGKENRHTFGARIAGATKSASFEYDVEGSFQFGTLGEERISAFMLGSVLTYKFGPAPALPWLFAGFDVGSGDPSEGGDVGTFNQLFPLGHAYLGYADVVGRQNVISPSVGVGIEPIKGFVIALRGYHFWRARIGDALYNAGGAVVRAPGESDSRTVGNELDVTTTYRFARYFLGQVGYSRFFAGSFIEDTGPSDDISFLYASLTARFPD
;
A
#
# COMPACT_ATOMS: atom_id res chain seq x y z
N MET A 1 16.24 29.25 -14.26
CA MET A 1 15.76 28.63 -13.03
C MET A 1 15.10 29.72 -12.18
N ALA A 2 13.79 29.82 -12.26
CA ALA A 2 13.03 30.80 -11.47
C ALA A 2 12.54 30.07 -10.21
N VAL A 3 13.00 30.52 -9.04
CA VAL A 3 12.54 30.07 -7.74
C VAL A 3 11.19 30.74 -7.51
N LEU A 4 10.10 29.96 -7.59
CA LEU A 4 8.79 30.38 -7.12
C LEU A 4 8.77 30.28 -5.59
N ALA A 5 9.06 31.38 -4.91
CA ALA A 5 8.78 31.56 -3.50
C ALA A 5 7.27 31.78 -3.35
N GLY A 6 6.54 30.74 -2.94
CA GLY A 6 5.14 30.85 -2.56
C GLY A 6 5.01 31.63 -1.26
N SER A 7 4.62 32.90 -1.34
CA SER A 7 4.25 33.71 -0.18
C SER A 7 2.91 33.22 0.33
N ALA A 8 2.83 32.76 1.57
CA ALA A 8 1.58 32.54 2.26
C ALA A 8 0.87 33.89 2.42
N LEU A 9 -0.21 34.11 1.72
CA LEU A 9 -1.12 35.25 1.91
C LEU A 9 -1.87 35.03 3.24
N MET A 10 -1.32 35.57 4.31
CA MET A 10 -2.02 35.70 5.59
C MET A 10 -2.92 36.93 5.52
N ALA A 11 -4.20 36.73 5.31
CA ALA A 11 -5.19 37.79 5.52
C ALA A 11 -5.39 38.00 7.02
N SER A 12 -5.18 39.22 7.51
CA SER A 12 -5.43 39.59 8.93
C SER A 12 -6.94 39.52 9.17
N PRO A 13 -7.44 38.85 10.23
CA PRO A 13 -8.88 38.71 10.49
C PRO A 13 -9.46 40.05 10.99
N LEU A 14 -10.49 40.52 10.32
CA LEU A 14 -11.45 41.47 10.88
C LEU A 14 -12.26 40.74 11.97
N ARG A 15 -12.44 41.34 13.16
CA ARG A 15 -13.20 40.77 14.29
C ARG A 15 -14.61 40.36 13.79
N GLY A 16 -14.88 39.03 13.87
CA GLY A 16 -16.16 38.44 13.52
C GLY A 16 -16.23 37.67 12.18
N GLN A 17 -15.13 37.59 11.39
CA GLN A 17 -15.07 36.73 10.22
C GLN A 17 -14.47 35.37 10.57
N GLU A 18 -15.13 34.30 10.12
CA GLU A 18 -14.53 32.95 10.10
C GLU A 18 -13.17 33.03 9.38
N SER A 19 -12.11 32.51 10.02
CA SER A 19 -10.78 32.55 9.45
C SER A 19 -10.71 31.66 8.20
N VAL A 20 -10.39 32.22 7.06
CA VAL A 20 -10.10 31.48 5.84
C VAL A 20 -8.60 31.22 5.80
N SER A 21 -8.19 29.96 5.69
CA SER A 21 -6.80 29.60 5.46
C SER A 21 -6.65 28.74 4.22
N ALA A 22 -5.58 28.99 3.46
CA ALA A 22 -5.24 28.20 2.28
C ALA A 22 -3.76 27.81 2.36
N SER A 23 -3.46 26.56 2.05
CA SER A 23 -2.10 26.07 1.89
C SER A 23 -1.94 25.35 0.56
N LEU A 24 -0.76 25.48 -0.04
CA LEU A 24 -0.37 24.82 -1.28
C LEU A 24 0.74 23.81 -0.98
N ALA A 25 0.60 22.60 -1.50
CA ALA A 25 1.62 21.55 -1.43
C ALA A 25 1.94 21.02 -2.83
N ALA A 26 3.18 20.60 -3.04
CA ALA A 26 3.58 19.96 -4.28
C ALA A 26 4.59 18.84 -4.01
N GLU A 27 4.48 17.74 -4.73
CA GLU A 27 5.48 16.68 -4.77
C GLU A 27 5.93 16.45 -6.20
N LEU A 28 7.25 16.36 -6.40
CA LEU A 28 7.85 15.85 -7.64
C LEU A 28 8.68 14.61 -7.30
N ARG A 29 8.37 13.47 -7.93
CA ARG A 29 9.17 12.25 -7.85
C ARG A 29 9.67 11.84 -9.23
N LEU A 30 10.96 11.57 -9.35
CA LEU A 30 11.56 10.91 -10.50
C LEU A 30 12.10 9.56 -10.02
N ARG A 31 11.85 8.50 -10.79
CA ARG A 31 12.31 7.14 -10.46
C ARG A 31 12.70 6.41 -11.74
N VAL A 32 13.90 5.85 -11.77
CA VAL A 32 14.32 4.86 -12.76
C VAL A 32 14.13 3.46 -12.17
N GLU A 33 13.62 2.56 -12.98
CA GLU A 33 13.50 1.12 -12.68
C GLU A 33 14.21 0.34 -13.78
N SER A 34 15.01 -0.65 -13.37
CA SER A 34 15.71 -1.58 -14.26
C SER A 34 15.43 -3.01 -13.81
N TRP A 35 14.96 -3.81 -14.74
CA TRP A 35 14.60 -5.21 -14.55
C TRP A 35 15.47 -6.10 -15.42
N SER A 36 15.86 -7.25 -14.87
CA SER A 36 16.40 -8.37 -15.65
C SER A 36 15.64 -9.64 -15.31
N ASN A 37 15.33 -10.40 -16.33
CA ASN A 37 14.57 -11.64 -16.28
C ASN A 37 13.17 -11.46 -15.65
N PHE A 38 12.47 -10.36 -15.98
CA PHE A 38 11.14 -10.10 -15.45
C PHE A 38 10.20 -11.28 -15.71
N GLY A 39 9.45 -11.72 -14.68
CA GLY A 39 8.58 -12.90 -14.78
C GLY A 39 9.33 -14.21 -14.91
N PHE A 40 10.61 -14.26 -14.54
CA PHE A 40 11.54 -15.41 -14.65
C PHE A 40 11.95 -15.75 -16.10
N ASP A 41 11.75 -14.83 -17.03
CA ASP A 41 12.02 -15.03 -18.46
C ASP A 41 13.31 -14.27 -18.85
N PRO A 42 14.35 -14.96 -19.37
CA PRO A 42 15.65 -14.37 -19.69
C PRO A 42 15.59 -13.33 -20.83
N ASP A 43 14.51 -13.31 -21.61
CA ASP A 43 14.30 -12.35 -22.69
C ASP A 43 13.54 -11.09 -22.26
N GLN A 44 13.22 -10.95 -20.94
CA GLN A 44 12.43 -9.85 -20.39
C GLN A 44 13.28 -8.90 -19.55
N ASP A 45 14.13 -8.14 -20.21
CA ASP A 45 14.93 -7.07 -19.60
C ASP A 45 14.41 -5.70 -20.05
N ASP A 46 14.39 -4.72 -19.14
CA ASP A 46 13.98 -3.36 -19.47
C ASP A 46 14.47 -2.33 -18.44
N THR A 47 14.64 -1.08 -18.89
CA THR A 47 14.95 0.07 -18.06
C THR A 47 14.12 1.27 -18.47
N TYR A 48 13.28 1.77 -17.58
CA TYR A 48 12.38 2.89 -17.86
C TYR A 48 12.37 3.93 -16.74
N LEU A 49 11.93 5.14 -17.09
CA LEU A 49 11.83 6.28 -16.17
C LEU A 49 10.36 6.57 -15.87
N LEU A 50 10.07 6.78 -14.60
CA LEU A 50 8.78 7.21 -14.06
C LEU A 50 8.91 8.61 -13.47
N GLY A 51 7.97 9.50 -13.82
CA GLY A 51 7.84 10.82 -13.24
C GLY A 51 6.47 11.03 -12.63
N ARG A 52 6.37 11.57 -11.42
CA ARG A 52 5.10 11.93 -10.77
C ARG A 52 5.17 13.36 -10.27
N LEU A 53 4.17 14.16 -10.63
CA LEU A 53 3.91 15.49 -10.08
C LEU A 53 2.55 15.48 -9.40
N LEU A 54 2.50 15.88 -8.14
CA LEU A 54 1.28 16.18 -7.38
C LEU A 54 1.27 17.66 -7.06
N VAL A 55 0.14 18.33 -7.19
CA VAL A 55 -0.06 19.73 -6.76
C VAL A 55 -1.42 19.83 -6.09
N GLY A 56 -1.44 20.21 -4.83
CA GLY A 56 -2.64 20.23 -4.00
C GLY A 56 -2.86 21.55 -3.29
N THR A 57 -4.12 21.88 -3.05
CA THR A 57 -4.56 23.04 -2.26
C THR A 57 -5.51 22.57 -1.17
N ASP A 58 -5.21 22.93 0.07
CA ASP A 58 -6.06 22.73 1.26
C ASP A 58 -6.66 24.08 1.66
N LEU A 59 -7.98 24.22 1.50
CA LEU A 59 -8.74 25.40 1.88
C LEU A 59 -9.61 25.10 3.08
N ARG A 60 -9.48 25.88 4.16
CA ARG A 60 -10.29 25.77 5.37
C ARG A 60 -11.11 27.04 5.56
N LEU A 61 -12.40 26.87 5.85
CA LEU A 61 -13.36 27.92 6.09
C LEU A 61 -13.86 27.79 7.54
N GLY A 62 -13.23 28.52 8.43
CA GLY A 62 -13.40 28.33 9.88
C GLY A 62 -12.98 26.92 10.32
N ASP A 63 -13.66 26.43 11.37
CA ASP A 63 -13.39 25.11 11.96
C ASP A 63 -14.33 24.02 11.39
N HIS A 64 -15.25 24.39 10.52
CA HIS A 64 -16.36 23.53 10.10
C HIS A 64 -16.22 22.97 8.67
N PHE A 65 -15.48 23.63 7.79
CA PHE A 65 -15.40 23.21 6.39
C PHE A 65 -13.95 23.14 5.92
N ARG A 66 -13.65 22.09 5.15
CA ARG A 66 -12.38 21.93 4.46
C ARG A 66 -12.61 21.42 3.05
N ILE A 67 -12.00 22.06 2.08
CA ILE A 67 -11.94 21.61 0.70
C ILE A 67 -10.49 21.26 0.38
N TYR A 68 -10.25 20.05 -0.11
CA TYR A 68 -8.93 19.64 -0.56
C TYR A 68 -9.01 19.18 -2.02
N VAL A 69 -8.18 19.78 -2.87
CA VAL A 69 -8.07 19.41 -4.28
C VAL A 69 -6.61 19.21 -4.62
N GLU A 70 -6.29 18.08 -5.24
CA GLU A 70 -4.95 17.71 -5.68
C GLU A 70 -4.99 17.11 -7.08
N GLY A 71 -4.26 17.73 -7.99
CA GLY A 71 -4.02 17.23 -9.33
C GLY A 71 -2.79 16.34 -9.37
N ARG A 72 -2.77 15.39 -10.29
CA ARG A 72 -1.68 14.47 -10.56
C ARG A 72 -1.33 14.45 -12.03
N SER A 73 -0.01 14.41 -12.32
CA SER A 73 0.53 13.95 -13.60
C SER A 73 1.54 12.86 -13.31
N ALA A 74 1.34 11.68 -13.90
CA ALA A 74 2.23 10.52 -13.78
C ALA A 74 2.65 10.09 -15.19
N LEU A 75 3.93 10.14 -15.47
CA LEU A 75 4.50 9.86 -16.79
C LEU A 75 5.43 8.65 -16.71
N SER A 76 5.46 7.88 -17.78
CA SER A 76 6.41 6.79 -17.99
C SER A 76 7.03 6.93 -19.36
N THR A 77 8.33 6.68 -19.48
CA THR A 77 8.94 6.38 -20.78
C THR A 77 8.38 5.06 -21.29
N GLU A 78 8.75 4.66 -22.50
CA GLU A 78 8.39 3.35 -23.05
C GLU A 78 8.78 2.24 -22.07
N ARG A 79 7.91 1.25 -21.93
CA ARG A 79 8.10 0.08 -21.08
C ARG A 79 7.82 -1.16 -21.94
N ASP A 80 8.87 -1.94 -22.19
CA ASP A 80 8.85 -3.09 -23.11
C ASP A 80 8.50 -4.43 -22.41
N LEU A 81 8.45 -4.44 -21.07
CA LEU A 81 8.02 -5.62 -20.31
C LEU A 81 6.56 -6.00 -20.60
N PRO A 82 6.16 -7.26 -20.40
CA PRO A 82 4.79 -7.73 -20.61
C PRO A 82 3.74 -6.82 -19.98
N GLY A 83 2.71 -6.49 -20.78
CA GLY A 83 1.66 -5.54 -20.42
C GLY A 83 1.96 -4.09 -20.74
N GLY A 84 3.14 -3.74 -21.25
CA GLY A 84 3.52 -2.38 -21.62
C GLY A 84 3.37 -1.38 -20.47
N ILE A 85 3.03 -0.14 -20.78
CA ILE A 85 2.72 0.90 -19.76
C ILE A 85 1.40 0.54 -19.07
N ARG A 86 1.44 0.27 -17.78
CA ARG A 86 0.29 -0.14 -16.97
C ARG A 86 -0.46 1.06 -16.38
N PRO A 87 -1.72 0.91 -15.94
CA PRO A 87 -2.45 1.97 -15.25
C PRO A 87 -1.77 2.48 -13.97
N ILE A 88 -0.89 1.69 -13.35
CA ILE A 88 -0.09 2.10 -12.19
C ILE A 88 1.15 2.92 -12.55
N ASP A 89 1.54 2.95 -13.83
CA ASP A 89 2.75 3.62 -14.33
C ASP A 89 2.46 5.02 -14.86
N ALA A 90 1.33 5.22 -15.56
CA ALA A 90 1.05 6.49 -16.24
C ALA A 90 -0.41 6.94 -16.17
N ASP A 91 -0.56 8.28 -16.03
CA ASP A 91 -1.80 9.06 -16.07
C ASP A 91 -1.41 10.51 -16.42
N ASP A 92 -1.66 10.92 -17.66
CA ASP A 92 -1.13 12.18 -18.19
C ASP A 92 -1.59 13.38 -17.34
N LEU A 93 -2.87 13.42 -16.98
CA LEU A 93 -3.43 14.40 -16.07
C LEU A 93 -4.67 13.84 -15.39
N GLY A 94 -4.59 13.61 -14.09
CA GLY A 94 -5.65 13.07 -13.26
C GLY A 94 -5.95 13.94 -12.04
N LEU A 95 -7.08 13.66 -11.42
CA LEU A 95 -7.45 14.19 -10.13
C LEU A 95 -7.10 13.15 -9.06
N GLN A 96 -6.11 13.46 -8.19
CA GLN A 96 -5.69 12.58 -7.11
C GLN A 96 -6.67 12.65 -5.95
N ASN A 97 -6.95 13.87 -5.47
CA ASN A 97 -7.91 14.12 -4.43
C ASN A 97 -8.85 15.29 -4.85
N ALA A 98 -10.14 15.19 -4.52
CA ALA A 98 -11.11 16.28 -4.60
C ALA A 98 -12.22 15.99 -3.61
N LEU A 99 -12.11 16.54 -2.41
CA LEU A 99 -13.00 16.22 -1.32
C LEU A 99 -13.47 17.46 -0.56
N LEU A 100 -14.62 17.32 0.07
CA LEU A 100 -15.21 18.24 1.02
C LEU A 100 -15.36 17.55 2.36
N ASP A 101 -14.88 18.19 3.44
CA ASP A 101 -15.16 17.82 4.81
C ASP A 101 -16.14 18.82 5.45
N VAL A 102 -17.15 18.28 6.12
CA VAL A 102 -18.00 18.99 7.06
C VAL A 102 -17.65 18.49 8.46
N ILE A 103 -17.14 19.38 9.31
CA ILE A 103 -16.59 19.07 10.62
C ILE A 103 -17.57 19.56 11.70
N LEU A 104 -18.06 18.65 12.52
CA LEU A 104 -18.97 18.94 13.63
C LEU A 104 -18.23 18.70 14.94
N PRO A 105 -17.85 19.74 15.70
CA PRO A 105 -17.37 19.58 17.06
C PRO A 105 -18.46 18.97 17.94
N LEU A 106 -18.12 17.94 18.73
CA LEU A 106 -19.03 17.25 19.64
C LEU A 106 -18.67 17.52 21.12
N GLY A 107 -17.57 18.26 21.36
CA GLY A 107 -17.02 18.61 22.66
C GLY A 107 -15.58 19.10 22.51
N GLU A 108 -14.86 19.26 23.63
CA GLU A 108 -13.49 19.77 23.60
C GLU A 108 -12.53 18.83 22.85
N ASP A 109 -12.67 17.51 23.05
CA ASP A 109 -11.78 16.48 22.49
C ASP A 109 -12.50 15.53 21.50
N SER A 110 -13.67 15.94 21.01
CA SER A 110 -14.49 15.07 20.14
C SER A 110 -15.02 15.82 18.93
N ARG A 111 -14.95 15.15 17.77
CA ARG A 111 -15.47 15.68 16.50
C ARG A 111 -15.97 14.57 15.59
N LEU A 112 -16.99 14.89 14.82
CA LEU A 112 -17.46 14.07 13.71
C LEU A 112 -17.15 14.80 12.41
N THR A 113 -16.48 14.12 11.47
CA THR A 113 -16.22 14.64 10.13
C THR A 113 -16.99 13.81 9.11
N ALA A 114 -17.85 14.47 8.32
CA ALA A 114 -18.46 13.88 7.14
C ALA A 114 -17.64 14.32 5.92
N ARG A 115 -17.06 13.35 5.21
CA ARG A 115 -16.23 13.57 4.01
C ARG A 115 -16.90 12.97 2.78
N GLY A 116 -16.91 13.70 1.69
CA GLY A 116 -17.38 13.24 0.39
C GLY A 116 -16.45 13.66 -0.74
N GLY A 117 -16.32 12.79 -1.75
CA GLY A 117 -15.53 13.06 -2.95
C GLY A 117 -14.45 12.01 -3.24
N ARG A 118 -13.50 12.40 -4.11
CA ARG A 118 -12.31 11.58 -4.43
C ARG A 118 -11.28 11.71 -3.34
N GLN A 119 -10.82 10.57 -2.82
CA GLN A 119 -9.95 10.50 -1.65
C GLN A 119 -9.11 9.23 -1.63
N GLU A 120 -8.02 9.28 -0.91
CA GLU A 120 -7.23 8.11 -0.56
C GLU A 120 -7.83 7.40 0.67
N LEU A 121 -7.73 6.06 0.67
CA LEU A 121 -8.00 5.25 1.85
C LEU A 121 -6.68 4.61 2.32
N SER A 122 -6.40 4.79 3.61
CA SER A 122 -5.22 4.22 4.26
C SER A 122 -5.60 3.74 5.65
N PHE A 123 -5.45 2.44 5.91
CA PHE A 123 -5.79 1.85 7.20
C PHE A 123 -4.63 1.05 7.77
N GLY A 124 -4.42 1.20 9.08
CA GLY A 124 -3.39 0.51 9.84
C GLY A 124 -1.99 0.69 9.25
N LYS A 125 -1.30 -0.42 8.99
CA LYS A 125 0.00 -0.45 8.29
C LYS A 125 -0.14 -0.77 6.80
N GLN A 126 -1.32 -0.52 6.23
CA GLN A 126 -1.57 -0.66 4.79
C GLN A 126 -1.41 -2.09 4.24
N ARG A 127 -1.53 -3.11 5.09
CA ARG A 127 -1.49 -4.50 4.62
C ARG A 127 -2.68 -4.87 3.74
N LEU A 128 -3.85 -4.25 4.00
CA LEU A 128 -5.09 -4.51 3.27
C LEU A 128 -5.61 -3.30 2.50
N VAL A 129 -5.40 -2.07 2.99
CA VAL A 129 -5.92 -0.85 2.35
C VAL A 129 -4.85 0.23 2.36
N SER A 130 -4.42 0.63 1.15
CA SER A 130 -3.32 1.55 0.91
C SER A 130 -3.61 2.46 -0.28
N PRO A 131 -3.17 3.72 -0.26
CA PRO A 131 -3.10 4.56 -1.45
C PRO A 131 -2.03 4.08 -2.45
N LEU A 132 -1.23 3.07 -2.10
CA LEU A 132 -0.18 2.51 -2.93
C LEU A 132 0.83 3.57 -3.39
N ASP A 133 1.46 4.28 -2.46
CA ASP A 133 2.42 5.37 -2.77
C ASP A 133 3.61 4.91 -3.63
N TRP A 134 3.95 3.62 -3.60
CA TRP A 134 4.95 3.03 -4.48
C TRP A 134 4.59 3.21 -5.96
N ALA A 135 3.34 2.95 -6.37
CA ALA A 135 2.88 3.14 -7.74
C ALA A 135 3.06 4.60 -8.20
N ASN A 136 3.28 4.79 -9.49
CA ASN A 136 3.45 6.14 -10.03
C ASN A 136 2.13 6.92 -10.02
N THR A 137 1.00 6.24 -10.21
CA THR A 137 -0.33 6.87 -10.25
C THR A 137 -1.05 6.91 -8.91
N GLN A 138 -0.60 6.19 -7.88
CA GLN A 138 -1.30 6.03 -6.59
C GLN A 138 -2.78 5.62 -6.74
N ARG A 139 -3.36 5.08 -5.68
CA ARG A 139 -4.73 4.57 -5.67
C ARG A 139 -5.65 5.54 -4.95
N THR A 140 -6.79 5.85 -5.57
CA THR A 140 -7.84 6.69 -5.00
C THR A 140 -9.21 6.06 -5.14
N PHE A 141 -10.16 6.58 -4.38
CA PHE A 141 -11.54 6.10 -4.33
C PHE A 141 -12.50 7.29 -4.39
N ASP A 142 -13.60 7.14 -5.11
CA ASP A 142 -14.74 8.06 -5.06
C ASP A 142 -15.76 7.54 -4.06
N GLY A 143 -16.16 8.36 -3.08
CA GLY A 143 -17.11 7.91 -2.07
C GLY A 143 -17.29 8.86 -0.89
N GLY A 144 -17.89 8.33 0.18
CA GLY A 144 -18.17 9.05 1.41
C GLY A 144 -17.59 8.36 2.64
N ARG A 145 -17.21 9.15 3.66
CA ARG A 145 -16.72 8.68 4.97
C ARG A 145 -17.35 9.50 6.09
N ALA A 146 -17.67 8.82 7.18
CA ALA A 146 -17.95 9.45 8.48
C ALA A 146 -16.80 9.08 9.42
N ILE A 147 -16.14 10.06 10.02
CA ILE A 147 -14.95 9.90 10.86
C ILE A 147 -15.26 10.51 12.25
N LEU A 148 -15.40 9.67 13.25
CA LEU A 148 -15.56 10.07 14.65
C LEU A 148 -14.21 9.98 15.35
N ASN A 149 -13.75 11.10 15.89
CA ASN A 149 -12.59 11.13 16.80
C ASN A 149 -13.08 11.50 18.19
N ALA A 150 -12.77 10.70 19.21
CA ALA A 150 -13.16 10.95 20.59
C ALA A 150 -12.20 10.23 21.55
N ASN A 151 -11.54 10.97 22.46
CA ASN A 151 -10.76 10.40 23.59
C ASN A 151 -9.75 9.30 23.16
N GLY A 152 -9.00 9.52 22.09
CA GLY A 152 -8.01 8.56 21.57
C GLY A 152 -8.61 7.41 20.75
N LEU A 153 -9.93 7.39 20.57
CA LEU A 153 -10.63 6.49 19.66
C LEU A 153 -10.94 7.23 18.35
N GLU A 154 -10.59 6.59 17.22
CA GLU A 154 -11.07 7.00 15.91
C GLU A 154 -11.91 5.87 15.31
N VAL A 155 -13.13 6.18 14.88
CA VAL A 155 -14.02 5.23 14.17
C VAL A 155 -14.39 5.82 12.83
N GLN A 156 -14.16 5.06 11.78
CA GLN A 156 -14.47 5.46 10.41
C GLN A 156 -15.45 4.48 9.79
N GLY A 157 -16.62 4.97 9.36
CA GLY A 157 -17.52 4.25 8.46
C GLY A 157 -17.39 4.81 7.05
N TYR A 158 -17.35 3.98 6.01
CA TYR A 158 -17.16 4.43 4.64
C TYR A 158 -17.89 3.57 3.61
N TRP A 159 -18.16 4.19 2.47
CA TRP A 159 -18.51 3.53 1.21
C TRP A 159 -17.73 4.22 0.08
N ALA A 160 -17.10 3.42 -0.79
CA ALA A 160 -16.21 3.93 -1.82
C ALA A 160 -16.13 2.99 -3.03
N ARG A 161 -15.78 3.55 -4.19
CA ARG A 161 -15.48 2.83 -5.43
C ARG A 161 -14.07 3.15 -5.87
N LEU A 162 -13.30 2.12 -6.24
CA LEU A 162 -11.95 2.31 -6.79
C LEU A 162 -12.01 3.17 -8.06
N VAL A 163 -11.12 4.14 -8.16
CA VAL A 163 -10.95 4.94 -9.39
C VAL A 163 -10.04 4.18 -10.34
N LYS A 164 -10.57 3.84 -11.53
CA LYS A 164 -9.80 3.25 -12.63
C LYS A 164 -9.01 4.32 -13.34
N VAL A 165 -7.69 4.18 -13.36
CA VAL A 165 -6.80 5.08 -14.09
C VAL A 165 -6.89 4.80 -15.58
N ARG A 166 -7.02 5.87 -16.38
CA ARG A 166 -7.04 5.87 -17.84
C ARG A 166 -6.05 6.92 -18.33
N LYS A 167 -4.92 6.49 -18.87
CA LYS A 167 -3.74 7.31 -19.14
C LYS A 167 -4.02 8.70 -19.74
N SER A 168 -4.91 8.80 -20.72
CA SER A 168 -5.19 10.03 -21.46
C SER A 168 -6.67 10.46 -21.40
N GLU A 169 -7.44 9.92 -20.46
CA GLU A 169 -8.84 10.21 -20.26
C GLU A 169 -9.11 10.61 -18.80
N PHE A 170 -10.27 11.22 -18.54
CA PHE A 170 -10.69 11.47 -17.17
C PHE A 170 -10.98 10.16 -16.43
N ASN A 171 -10.31 9.97 -15.30
CA ASN A 171 -10.42 8.78 -14.47
C ASN A 171 -11.81 8.64 -13.85
N LYS A 172 -12.42 7.46 -13.93
CA LYS A 172 -13.76 7.16 -13.43
C LYS A 172 -13.74 6.06 -12.40
N SER A 173 -14.65 6.14 -11.43
CA SER A 173 -14.89 5.06 -10.48
C SER A 173 -15.35 3.78 -11.18
N ASP A 174 -14.95 2.65 -10.64
CA ASP A 174 -15.40 1.33 -11.08
C ASP A 174 -16.85 1.09 -10.65
N ALA A 175 -17.79 1.19 -11.58
CA ALA A 175 -19.21 0.98 -11.30
C ALA A 175 -19.55 -0.48 -10.91
N GLY A 176 -18.70 -1.44 -11.30
CA GLY A 176 -18.85 -2.87 -10.97
C GLY A 176 -18.21 -3.26 -9.62
N MET A 177 -17.81 -2.28 -8.79
CA MET A 177 -17.18 -2.52 -7.51
C MET A 177 -17.71 -1.58 -6.43
N ASP A 178 -18.09 -2.13 -5.29
CA ASP A 178 -18.38 -1.38 -4.06
C ASP A 178 -17.45 -1.88 -2.94
N PHE A 179 -16.81 -0.94 -2.25
CA PHE A 179 -15.95 -1.20 -1.10
C PHE A 179 -16.42 -0.36 0.08
N PHE A 180 -16.85 -1.02 1.16
CA PHE A 180 -17.40 -0.34 2.32
C PHE A 180 -17.03 -1.05 3.61
N GLY A 181 -17.20 -0.36 4.74
CA GLY A 181 -16.88 -0.97 6.02
C GLY A 181 -16.77 0.01 7.16
N VAL A 182 -16.28 -0.53 8.29
CA VAL A 182 -15.97 0.21 9.50
C VAL A 182 -14.54 -0.14 9.91
N TYR A 183 -13.76 0.87 10.25
CA TYR A 183 -12.41 0.74 10.79
C TYR A 183 -12.32 1.57 12.09
N ALA A 184 -11.94 0.93 13.16
CA ALA A 184 -11.77 1.57 14.47
C ALA A 184 -10.32 1.44 14.93
N THR A 185 -9.72 2.54 15.36
CA THR A 185 -8.37 2.62 15.93
C THR A 185 -8.44 3.20 17.33
N HIS A 186 -7.85 2.52 18.29
CA HIS A 186 -7.67 3.03 19.65
C HIS A 186 -6.17 3.10 19.98
N ALA A 187 -5.68 4.31 20.25
CA ALA A 187 -4.34 4.53 20.79
C ALA A 187 -4.38 4.54 22.31
N SER A 188 -3.48 3.80 22.96
CA SER A 188 -3.38 3.87 24.42
C SER A 188 -3.02 5.29 24.87
N ALA A 189 -3.49 5.71 26.04
CA ALA A 189 -3.20 7.04 26.61
C ALA A 189 -1.69 7.32 26.78
N THR A 190 -0.87 6.26 26.90
CA THR A 190 0.60 6.36 26.97
C THR A 190 1.28 6.40 25.60
N GLY A 191 0.53 6.22 24.48
CA GLY A 191 1.08 6.13 23.13
C GLY A 191 1.94 4.90 22.86
N SER A 192 2.05 3.97 23.83
CA SER A 192 2.94 2.80 23.73
C SER A 192 2.31 1.61 23.03
N ALA A 193 0.99 1.60 22.81
CA ALA A 193 0.28 0.54 22.11
C ALA A 193 -0.93 1.09 21.37
N GLY A 194 -1.32 0.44 20.28
CA GLY A 194 -2.54 0.69 19.53
C GLY A 194 -3.27 -0.60 19.21
N LEU A 195 -4.59 -0.52 19.11
CA LEU A 195 -5.47 -1.59 18.68
C LEU A 195 -6.33 -1.08 17.54
N ASP A 196 -6.30 -1.78 16.41
CA ASP A 196 -7.24 -1.60 15.32
C ASP A 196 -8.19 -2.79 15.27
N VAL A 197 -9.47 -2.53 15.01
CA VAL A 197 -10.49 -3.57 14.74
C VAL A 197 -11.29 -3.12 13.54
N TYR A 198 -11.56 -4.01 12.60
CA TYR A 198 -12.22 -3.62 11.37
C TYR A 198 -13.15 -4.70 10.79
N TRP A 199 -14.13 -4.21 10.05
CA TRP A 199 -14.93 -4.95 9.10
C TRP A 199 -14.86 -4.24 7.76
N LEU A 200 -14.40 -4.93 6.72
CA LEU A 200 -14.28 -4.45 5.34
C LEU A 200 -15.10 -5.35 4.44
N ALA A 201 -15.87 -4.79 3.54
CA ALA A 201 -16.68 -5.54 2.59
C ALA A 201 -16.36 -5.10 1.16
N LEU A 202 -16.10 -6.09 0.29
CA LEU A 202 -15.84 -5.91 -1.14
C LEU A 202 -16.90 -6.65 -1.93
N VAL A 203 -17.65 -5.91 -2.73
CA VAL A 203 -18.62 -6.46 -3.70
C VAL A 203 -18.11 -6.14 -5.10
N ARG A 204 -18.00 -7.16 -5.96
CA ARG A 204 -17.61 -7.02 -7.36
C ARG A 204 -18.56 -7.80 -8.26
N ASP A 205 -18.92 -7.22 -9.41
CA ASP A 205 -19.78 -7.89 -10.39
C ASP A 205 -19.11 -9.12 -11.00
N SER A 206 -17.77 -9.13 -11.05
CA SER A 206 -16.99 -10.27 -11.54
C SER A 206 -15.65 -10.36 -10.83
N ALA A 207 -15.31 -11.56 -10.37
CA ALA A 207 -14.01 -11.93 -9.83
C ALA A 207 -13.71 -13.39 -10.17
N ALA A 208 -12.44 -13.78 -10.10
CA ALA A 208 -12.00 -15.15 -10.27
C ALA A 208 -10.86 -15.49 -9.32
N PHE A 209 -10.91 -16.66 -8.72
CA PHE A 209 -9.86 -17.25 -7.88
C PHE A 209 -9.84 -18.76 -8.17
N ASN A 210 -8.66 -19.26 -8.51
CA ASN A 210 -8.33 -20.67 -8.65
C ASN A 210 -9.44 -21.52 -9.32
N GLY A 211 -9.91 -21.12 -10.51
CA GLY A 211 -10.94 -21.84 -11.28
C GLY A 211 -12.39 -21.51 -10.91
N THR A 212 -12.65 -20.86 -9.79
CA THR A 212 -13.98 -20.36 -9.41
C THR A 212 -14.17 -18.92 -9.84
N SER A 213 -15.30 -18.57 -10.46
CA SER A 213 -15.58 -17.21 -10.93
C SER A 213 -17.04 -16.82 -10.77
N GLY A 214 -17.29 -15.51 -10.72
CA GLY A 214 -18.64 -14.95 -10.62
C GLY A 214 -18.69 -13.64 -9.87
N LYS A 215 -19.89 -13.25 -9.43
CA LYS A 215 -20.07 -12.10 -8.55
C LYS A 215 -19.45 -12.41 -7.19
N GLU A 216 -18.63 -11.49 -6.69
CA GLU A 216 -18.01 -11.61 -5.37
C GLU A 216 -18.77 -10.75 -4.35
N ASN A 217 -19.05 -11.35 -3.20
CA ASN A 217 -19.49 -10.67 -1.99
C ASN A 217 -18.61 -11.16 -0.84
N ARG A 218 -17.55 -10.41 -0.55
CA ARG A 218 -16.51 -10.79 0.42
C ARG A 218 -16.51 -9.85 1.62
N HIS A 219 -16.58 -10.43 2.80
CA HIS A 219 -16.44 -9.73 4.07
C HIS A 219 -15.11 -10.10 4.72
N THR A 220 -14.40 -9.11 5.27
CA THR A 220 -13.14 -9.28 5.98
C THR A 220 -13.28 -8.71 7.38
N PHE A 221 -13.17 -9.54 8.42
CA PHE A 221 -13.02 -9.11 9.80
C PHE A 221 -11.56 -9.28 10.23
N GLY A 222 -11.03 -8.27 10.92
CA GLY A 222 -9.68 -8.36 11.41
C GLY A 222 -9.39 -7.44 12.57
N ALA A 223 -8.22 -7.70 13.15
CA ALA A 223 -7.66 -6.86 14.20
C ALA A 223 -6.15 -6.74 14.02
N ARG A 224 -5.59 -5.61 14.48
CA ARG A 224 -4.16 -5.35 14.51
C ARG A 224 -3.80 -4.79 15.88
N ILE A 225 -2.72 -5.31 16.45
CA ILE A 225 -2.07 -4.76 17.63
C ILE A 225 -0.67 -4.31 17.26
N ALA A 226 -0.30 -3.10 17.66
CA ALA A 226 1.02 -2.58 17.41
C ALA A 226 1.49 -1.74 18.61
N GLY A 227 2.78 -1.74 18.86
CA GLY A 227 3.31 -0.96 19.96
C GLY A 227 4.81 -1.09 20.11
N ALA A 228 5.30 -0.45 21.18
CA ALA A 228 6.70 -0.51 21.59
C ALA A 228 6.81 -0.72 23.10
N THR A 229 7.90 -1.35 23.54
CA THR A 229 8.24 -1.39 24.98
C THR A 229 8.55 0.03 25.49
N LYS A 230 8.48 0.23 26.81
CA LYS A 230 8.77 1.53 27.44
C LYS A 230 10.15 2.09 27.10
N SER A 231 11.13 1.21 26.85
CA SER A 231 12.46 1.59 26.38
C SER A 231 12.54 1.91 24.88
N ALA A 232 11.44 1.70 24.14
CA ALA A 232 11.37 1.76 22.68
C ALA A 232 12.38 0.85 21.94
N SER A 233 13.03 -0.07 22.68
CA SER A 233 14.01 -1.00 22.10
C SER A 233 13.34 -2.16 21.34
N PHE A 234 12.10 -2.51 21.67
CA PHE A 234 11.35 -3.56 21.01
C PHE A 234 10.02 -3.03 20.52
N GLU A 235 9.78 -3.15 19.22
CA GLU A 235 8.54 -2.79 18.55
C GLU A 235 7.88 -4.03 17.97
N TYR A 236 6.55 -4.06 18.00
CA TYR A 236 5.76 -5.15 17.42
C TYR A 236 4.58 -4.60 16.62
N ASP A 237 4.22 -5.33 15.59
CA ASP A 237 3.06 -5.08 14.74
C ASP A 237 2.52 -6.42 14.27
N VAL A 238 1.32 -6.79 14.71
CA VAL A 238 0.68 -8.07 14.39
C VAL A 238 -0.73 -7.81 13.93
N GLU A 239 -1.08 -8.32 12.77
CA GLU A 239 -2.41 -8.16 12.16
C GLU A 239 -2.92 -9.51 11.65
N GLY A 240 -4.15 -9.86 12.02
CA GLY A 240 -4.83 -11.04 11.54
C GLY A 240 -6.22 -10.72 11.02
N SER A 241 -6.65 -11.41 9.97
CA SER A 241 -8.01 -11.29 9.46
C SER A 241 -8.55 -12.59 8.88
N PHE A 242 -9.87 -12.68 8.87
CA PHE A 242 -10.63 -13.77 8.28
C PHE A 242 -11.61 -13.22 7.25
N GLN A 243 -11.76 -13.94 6.12
CA GLN A 243 -12.66 -13.60 5.03
C GLN A 243 -13.72 -14.67 4.84
N PHE A 244 -14.94 -14.22 4.58
CA PHE A 244 -16.09 -15.07 4.29
C PHE A 244 -17.06 -14.37 3.32
N GLY A 245 -18.01 -15.12 2.78
CA GLY A 245 -18.96 -14.63 1.79
C GLY A 245 -19.14 -15.60 0.64
N THR A 246 -19.35 -15.07 -0.57
CA THR A 246 -19.55 -15.88 -1.77
C THR A 246 -18.81 -15.37 -2.98
N LEU A 247 -18.39 -16.28 -3.86
CA LEU A 247 -17.91 -16.02 -5.22
C LEU A 247 -18.71 -16.89 -6.17
N GLY A 248 -19.58 -16.28 -6.99
CA GLY A 248 -20.60 -17.02 -7.70
C GLY A 248 -21.53 -17.73 -6.71
N GLU A 249 -21.63 -19.06 -6.83
CA GLU A 249 -22.41 -19.92 -5.93
C GLU A 249 -21.55 -20.51 -4.79
N GLU A 250 -20.22 -20.36 -4.87
CA GLU A 250 -19.26 -20.97 -3.95
C GLU A 250 -19.02 -20.09 -2.73
N ARG A 251 -18.67 -20.72 -1.59
CA ARG A 251 -18.39 -20.02 -0.34
C ARG A 251 -16.95 -19.57 -0.28
N ILE A 252 -16.72 -18.41 0.36
CA ILE A 252 -15.40 -17.91 0.69
C ILE A 252 -15.08 -18.25 2.15
N SER A 253 -13.89 -18.84 2.37
CA SER A 253 -13.34 -19.09 3.71
C SER A 253 -11.82 -18.96 3.67
N ALA A 254 -11.29 -17.77 3.98
CA ALA A 254 -9.89 -17.46 3.84
C ALA A 254 -9.38 -16.67 5.04
N PHE A 255 -8.06 -16.67 5.26
CA PHE A 255 -7.46 -15.94 6.37
C PHE A 255 -6.06 -15.42 6.03
N MET A 256 -5.62 -14.41 6.78
CA MET A 256 -4.23 -13.96 6.79
C MET A 256 -3.73 -13.70 8.20
N LEU A 257 -2.41 -13.79 8.36
CA LEU A 257 -1.65 -13.27 9.49
C LEU A 257 -0.42 -12.56 8.94
N GLY A 258 -0.16 -11.33 9.41
CA GLY A 258 1.07 -10.59 9.13
C GLY A 258 1.67 -10.08 10.43
N SER A 259 2.96 -10.28 10.63
CA SER A 259 3.66 -9.81 11.83
C SER A 259 5.04 -9.27 11.51
N VAL A 260 5.44 -8.24 12.26
CA VAL A 260 6.81 -7.70 12.26
C VAL A 260 7.21 -7.39 13.69
N LEU A 261 8.35 -7.92 14.10
CA LEU A 261 9.00 -7.63 15.37
C LEU A 261 10.31 -6.93 15.07
N THR A 262 10.57 -5.78 15.72
CA THR A 262 11.79 -5.00 15.51
C THR A 262 12.50 -4.79 16.83
N TYR A 263 13.80 -5.06 16.87
CA TYR A 263 14.66 -4.75 17.99
C TYR A 263 15.65 -3.66 17.61
N LYS A 264 15.64 -2.54 18.34
CA LYS A 264 16.55 -1.40 18.19
C LYS A 264 17.64 -1.49 19.28
N PHE A 265 18.86 -1.60 18.84
CA PHE A 265 20.00 -1.58 19.77
C PHE A 265 20.17 -0.16 20.29
N GLY A 266 20.02 0.09 21.57
CA GLY A 266 20.12 1.36 22.28
C GLY A 266 20.96 2.49 21.63
N PRO A 267 21.58 3.39 22.38
CA PRO A 267 22.37 4.48 21.83
C PRO A 267 23.74 4.00 21.29
N ALA A 268 23.72 3.01 20.41
CA ALA A 268 24.89 2.48 19.71
C ALA A 268 25.24 3.36 18.50
N PRO A 269 26.51 3.43 18.08
CA PRO A 269 26.88 4.05 16.82
C PRO A 269 26.05 3.48 15.65
N ALA A 270 25.63 4.36 14.73
CA ALA A 270 24.82 4.01 13.55
C ALA A 270 23.42 3.41 13.86
N LEU A 271 22.91 3.52 15.10
CA LEU A 271 21.56 3.13 15.50
C LEU A 271 21.09 1.81 14.86
N PRO A 272 21.81 0.69 15.08
CA PRO A 272 21.45 -0.57 14.41
C PRO A 272 20.12 -1.13 14.92
N TRP A 273 19.41 -1.81 14.02
CA TRP A 273 18.17 -2.53 14.33
C TRP A 273 18.09 -3.86 13.58
N LEU A 274 17.35 -4.79 14.17
CA LEU A 274 16.99 -6.08 13.57
C LEU A 274 15.49 -6.18 13.44
N PHE A 275 14.99 -6.85 12.41
CA PHE A 275 13.60 -7.27 12.39
C PHE A 275 13.45 -8.75 12.02
N ALA A 276 12.34 -9.33 12.48
CA ALA A 276 11.81 -10.62 12.04
C ALA A 276 10.36 -10.43 11.67
N GLY A 277 9.96 -10.95 10.51
CA GLY A 277 8.60 -10.90 10.00
C GLY A 277 8.08 -12.29 9.68
N PHE A 278 6.75 -12.43 9.68
CA PHE A 278 6.07 -13.63 9.25
C PHE A 278 4.73 -13.27 8.65
N ASP A 279 4.51 -13.65 7.40
CA ASP A 279 3.29 -13.43 6.65
C ASP A 279 2.69 -14.75 6.17
N VAL A 280 1.36 -14.86 6.30
CA VAL A 280 0.56 -15.98 5.77
C VAL A 280 -0.66 -15.41 5.09
N GLY A 281 -0.95 -15.89 3.88
CA GLY A 281 -2.23 -15.76 3.21
C GLY A 281 -2.70 -17.15 2.78
N SER A 282 -3.91 -17.54 3.16
CA SER A 282 -4.46 -18.85 2.78
C SER A 282 -4.61 -19.01 1.26
N GLY A 283 -4.61 -20.25 0.79
CA GLY A 283 -4.84 -20.65 -0.59
C GLY A 283 -5.84 -21.80 -0.68
N ASP A 284 -6.23 -22.13 -1.89
CA ASP A 284 -7.16 -23.22 -2.20
C ASP A 284 -6.46 -24.59 -2.23
N PRO A 285 -7.05 -25.61 -1.67
CA PRO A 285 -6.50 -26.97 -1.75
C PRO A 285 -6.58 -27.57 -3.17
N SER A 286 -7.54 -27.13 -3.98
CA SER A 286 -7.80 -27.64 -5.34
C SER A 286 -8.48 -26.57 -6.19
N GLU A 287 -8.40 -26.71 -7.50
CA GLU A 287 -9.11 -25.86 -8.45
C GLU A 287 -10.63 -26.04 -8.34
N GLY A 288 -11.36 -24.90 -8.39
CA GLY A 288 -12.84 -24.88 -8.31
C GLY A 288 -13.41 -25.14 -6.91
N GLY A 289 -14.72 -24.95 -6.76
CA GLY A 289 -15.43 -25.12 -5.49
C GLY A 289 -15.24 -23.93 -4.52
N ASP A 290 -15.35 -24.22 -3.22
CA ASP A 290 -15.22 -23.20 -2.16
C ASP A 290 -13.86 -22.48 -2.24
N VAL A 291 -13.84 -21.16 -2.04
CA VAL A 291 -12.66 -20.29 -2.23
C VAL A 291 -11.91 -20.12 -0.91
N GLY A 292 -10.75 -20.77 -0.80
CA GLY A 292 -9.82 -20.64 0.32
C GLY A 292 -8.73 -19.62 0.09
N THR A 293 -8.59 -19.08 -1.14
CA THR A 293 -7.59 -18.06 -1.48
C THR A 293 -7.94 -16.73 -0.83
N PHE A 294 -6.99 -16.23 -0.01
CA PHE A 294 -7.13 -14.91 0.60
C PHE A 294 -7.09 -13.82 -0.47
N ASN A 295 -8.00 -12.86 -0.39
CA ASN A 295 -7.95 -11.65 -1.21
C ASN A 295 -7.26 -10.53 -0.41
N GLN A 296 -6.12 -10.09 -0.87
CA GLN A 296 -5.34 -9.03 -0.19
C GLN A 296 -5.97 -7.63 -0.29
N LEU A 297 -7.13 -7.48 -0.93
CA LEU A 297 -7.87 -6.23 -1.14
C LEU A 297 -7.04 -5.19 -1.92
N PHE A 298 -6.61 -4.12 -1.28
CA PHE A 298 -5.89 -2.98 -1.86
C PHE A 298 -4.54 -2.73 -1.15
N PRO A 299 -3.64 -3.70 -1.08
CA PRO A 299 -2.46 -3.65 -0.21
C PRO A 299 -1.36 -2.71 -0.69
N LEU A 300 -0.40 -2.45 0.21
CA LEU A 300 0.96 -2.06 -0.09
C LEU A 300 1.85 -3.31 0.03
N GLY A 301 1.76 -4.23 -0.94
CA GLY A 301 2.47 -5.52 -0.94
C GLY A 301 3.99 -5.36 -0.84
N HIS A 302 4.53 -4.45 -1.62
CA HIS A 302 5.94 -4.05 -1.70
C HIS A 302 6.64 -3.86 -0.33
N ALA A 303 5.95 -3.37 0.67
CA ALA A 303 6.54 -3.11 2.00
C ALA A 303 6.77 -4.39 2.84
N TYR A 304 6.16 -5.52 2.46
CA TYR A 304 6.07 -6.73 3.30
C TYR A 304 6.60 -8.00 2.66
N LEU A 305 6.47 -8.13 1.34
CA LEU A 305 6.71 -9.38 0.61
C LEU A 305 7.76 -9.22 -0.49
N GLY A 306 8.74 -8.32 -0.26
CA GLY A 306 9.86 -8.09 -1.15
C GLY A 306 9.61 -6.96 -2.17
N TYR A 307 10.69 -6.32 -2.57
CA TYR A 307 10.65 -5.14 -3.45
C TYR A 307 10.49 -5.48 -4.93
N ALA A 308 10.75 -6.73 -5.33
CA ALA A 308 10.50 -7.20 -6.69
C ALA A 308 9.00 -7.42 -6.99
N ASP A 309 8.12 -7.31 -5.98
CA ASP A 309 6.66 -7.45 -6.12
C ASP A 309 6.21 -8.77 -6.79
N VAL A 310 7.06 -9.81 -6.75
CA VAL A 310 6.79 -11.14 -7.33
C VAL A 310 5.70 -11.86 -6.58
N VAL A 311 5.64 -11.67 -5.25
CA VAL A 311 4.76 -12.40 -4.34
C VAL A 311 3.76 -11.47 -3.68
N GLY A 312 2.48 -11.85 -3.71
CA GLY A 312 1.39 -11.20 -2.98
C GLY A 312 0.96 -12.00 -1.75
N ARG A 313 0.10 -11.39 -0.90
CA ARG A 313 -0.45 -12.06 0.30
C ARG A 313 -1.63 -12.97 -0.05
N GLN A 314 -1.46 -13.82 -1.05
CA GLN A 314 -2.41 -14.82 -1.54
C GLN A 314 -1.66 -16.13 -1.69
N ASN A 315 -2.17 -17.20 -1.10
CA ASN A 315 -1.54 -18.53 -1.15
C ASN A 315 -0.05 -18.52 -0.77
N VAL A 316 0.33 -17.81 0.29
CA VAL A 316 1.73 -17.60 0.67
C VAL A 316 1.99 -17.92 2.14
N ILE A 317 3.17 -18.42 2.43
CA ILE A 317 3.81 -18.47 3.75
C ILE A 317 5.18 -17.85 3.56
N SER A 318 5.50 -16.77 4.30
CA SER A 318 6.75 -16.04 4.15
C SER A 318 7.34 -15.62 5.50
N PRO A 319 8.35 -16.32 6.03
CA PRO A 319 9.23 -15.75 7.04
C PRO A 319 10.17 -14.74 6.40
N SER A 320 10.52 -13.70 7.14
CA SER A 320 11.48 -12.68 6.73
C SER A 320 12.35 -12.23 7.90
N VAL A 321 13.57 -11.83 7.59
CA VAL A 321 14.51 -11.25 8.56
C VAL A 321 15.25 -10.07 7.92
N GLY A 322 15.75 -9.14 8.73
CA GLY A 322 16.57 -8.08 8.18
C GLY A 322 17.29 -7.30 9.26
N VAL A 323 18.25 -6.52 8.77
CA VAL A 323 19.07 -5.61 9.57
C VAL A 323 19.07 -4.24 8.93
N GLY A 324 19.21 -3.20 9.72
CA GLY A 324 19.41 -1.86 9.21
C GLY A 324 20.24 -1.01 10.14
N ILE A 325 20.80 0.04 9.57
CA ILE A 325 21.62 1.04 10.28
C ILE A 325 21.27 2.43 9.79
N GLU A 326 21.46 3.41 10.65
CA GLU A 326 21.42 4.83 10.33
C GLU A 326 22.77 5.46 10.72
N PRO A 327 23.82 5.33 9.86
CA PRO A 327 25.17 5.77 10.18
C PRO A 327 25.29 7.28 10.36
N ILE A 328 24.47 8.04 9.66
CA ILE A 328 24.28 9.49 9.85
C ILE A 328 22.78 9.79 9.80
N LYS A 329 22.35 10.83 10.50
CA LYS A 329 20.94 11.22 10.57
C LYS A 329 20.28 11.33 9.21
N GLY A 330 19.20 10.60 9.02
CA GLY A 330 18.40 10.57 7.78
C GLY A 330 18.97 9.67 6.68
N PHE A 331 20.12 9.01 6.88
CA PHE A 331 20.71 8.05 5.94
C PHE A 331 20.56 6.63 6.49
N VAL A 332 19.62 5.88 5.95
CA VAL A 332 19.29 4.51 6.37
C VAL A 332 19.73 3.52 5.29
N ILE A 333 20.41 2.47 5.73
CA ILE A 333 20.74 1.29 4.89
C ILE A 333 20.07 0.08 5.52
N ALA A 334 19.39 -0.72 4.74
CA ALA A 334 18.73 -1.94 5.21
C ALA A 334 18.99 -3.11 4.25
N LEU A 335 19.18 -4.29 4.84
CA LEU A 335 19.24 -5.58 4.17
C LEU A 335 18.07 -6.43 4.68
N ARG A 336 17.32 -7.06 3.78
CA ARG A 336 16.18 -7.91 4.10
C ARG A 336 16.26 -9.19 3.29
N GLY A 337 15.91 -10.31 3.92
CA GLY A 337 15.78 -11.60 3.28
C GLY A 337 14.39 -12.19 3.53
N TYR A 338 13.86 -12.82 2.50
CA TYR A 338 12.56 -13.47 2.51
C TYR A 338 12.69 -14.88 1.97
N HIS A 339 11.86 -15.77 2.51
CA HIS A 339 11.62 -17.08 1.92
C HIS A 339 10.14 -17.21 1.62
N PHE A 340 9.78 -17.83 0.48
CA PHE A 340 8.40 -17.94 0.03
C PHE A 340 8.01 -19.38 -0.24
N TRP A 341 6.92 -19.82 0.38
CA TRP A 341 6.23 -21.07 0.08
C TRP A 341 4.79 -20.79 -0.37
N ARG A 342 4.26 -21.62 -1.25
CA ARG A 342 2.81 -21.72 -1.45
C ARG A 342 2.16 -22.31 -0.20
N ALA A 343 1.08 -21.69 0.29
CA ALA A 343 0.30 -22.24 1.40
C ALA A 343 -0.40 -23.54 0.99
N ARG A 344 -0.82 -23.62 -0.27
CA ARG A 344 -1.44 -24.80 -0.88
C ARG A 344 -0.85 -25.05 -2.27
N ILE A 345 -0.56 -26.32 -2.60
CA ILE A 345 0.00 -26.69 -3.90
C ILE A 345 -1.05 -26.66 -5.03
N GLY A 346 -2.34 -26.83 -4.71
CA GLY A 346 -3.44 -26.75 -5.66
C GLY A 346 -3.84 -25.33 -6.08
N ASP A 347 -3.14 -24.31 -5.59
CA ASP A 347 -3.42 -22.91 -5.89
C ASP A 347 -2.22 -22.20 -6.56
N ALA A 348 -2.50 -21.13 -7.29
CA ALA A 348 -1.52 -20.36 -8.03
C ALA A 348 -0.56 -19.56 -7.13
N LEU A 349 0.54 -19.07 -7.71
CA LEU A 349 1.33 -17.96 -7.20
C LEU A 349 0.72 -16.65 -7.72
N TYR A 350 0.52 -15.69 -6.82
CA TYR A 350 -0.02 -14.36 -7.10
C TYR A 350 1.01 -13.27 -6.79
N ASN A 351 1.05 -12.23 -7.59
CA ASN A 351 1.93 -11.08 -7.35
C ASN A 351 1.32 -10.07 -6.34
N ALA A 352 2.07 -9.02 -6.03
CA ALA A 352 1.64 -7.94 -5.14
C ALA A 352 0.35 -7.23 -5.61
N GLY A 353 0.03 -7.27 -6.90
CA GLY A 353 -1.22 -6.75 -7.48
C GLY A 353 -2.38 -7.74 -7.43
N GLY A 354 -2.15 -8.99 -7.04
CA GLY A 354 -3.15 -10.06 -7.01
C GLY A 354 -3.36 -10.78 -8.35
N ALA A 355 -2.52 -10.52 -9.34
CA ALA A 355 -2.54 -11.25 -10.61
C ALA A 355 -1.77 -12.57 -10.49
N VAL A 356 -2.22 -13.59 -11.22
CA VAL A 356 -1.54 -14.88 -11.29
C VAL A 356 -0.19 -14.72 -11.99
N VAL A 357 0.88 -15.11 -11.33
CA VAL A 357 2.25 -15.21 -11.86
C VAL A 357 2.50 -16.58 -12.47
N ARG A 358 2.10 -17.64 -11.74
CA ARG A 358 2.21 -19.04 -12.15
C ARG A 358 0.96 -19.80 -11.72
N ALA A 359 0.36 -20.53 -12.65
CA ALA A 359 -0.65 -21.52 -12.32
C ALA A 359 -0.04 -22.67 -11.49
N PRO A 360 -0.84 -23.42 -10.72
CA PRO A 360 -0.32 -24.51 -9.89
C PRO A 360 0.43 -25.58 -10.69
N GLY A 361 0.02 -25.85 -11.94
CA GLY A 361 0.63 -26.89 -12.77
C GLY A 361 0.55 -28.27 -12.13
N GLU A 362 1.45 -29.17 -12.52
CA GLU A 362 1.60 -30.51 -11.94
C GLU A 362 2.71 -30.56 -10.84
N SER A 363 3.25 -29.40 -10.42
CA SER A 363 4.31 -29.37 -9.41
C SER A 363 3.78 -29.61 -8.00
N ASP A 364 4.33 -30.59 -7.33
CA ASP A 364 4.11 -30.86 -5.90
C ASP A 364 4.96 -29.96 -4.98
N SER A 365 5.87 -29.16 -5.54
CA SER A 365 6.73 -28.28 -4.76
C SER A 365 5.96 -27.09 -4.17
N ARG A 366 6.24 -26.81 -2.90
CA ARG A 366 5.76 -25.60 -2.23
C ARG A 366 6.71 -24.42 -2.37
N THR A 367 7.98 -24.65 -2.69
CA THR A 367 9.05 -23.64 -2.65
C THR A 367 8.97 -22.73 -3.85
N VAL A 368 8.53 -21.48 -3.63
CA VAL A 368 8.48 -20.42 -4.65
C VAL A 368 9.88 -19.83 -4.88
N GLY A 369 10.60 -19.55 -3.81
CA GLY A 369 11.95 -18.99 -3.90
C GLY A 369 12.36 -18.15 -2.69
N ASN A 370 13.43 -17.39 -2.89
CA ASN A 370 13.96 -16.46 -1.89
C ASN A 370 14.15 -15.08 -2.53
N GLU A 371 14.00 -14.03 -1.73
CA GLU A 371 14.34 -12.67 -2.17
C GLU A 371 15.31 -12.03 -1.18
N LEU A 372 16.29 -11.32 -1.72
CA LEU A 372 17.24 -10.52 -0.97
C LEU A 372 17.15 -9.07 -1.45
N ASP A 373 16.84 -8.16 -0.51
CA ASP A 373 16.71 -6.73 -0.78
C ASP A 373 17.81 -5.93 -0.06
N VAL A 374 18.45 -5.03 -0.78
CA VAL A 374 19.29 -3.98 -0.20
C VAL A 374 18.66 -2.63 -0.54
N THR A 375 18.35 -1.84 0.48
CA THR A 375 17.74 -0.53 0.27
C THR A 375 18.52 0.56 0.99
N THR A 376 18.62 1.71 0.36
CA THR A 376 19.22 2.90 0.92
C THR A 376 18.25 4.07 0.79
N THR A 377 18.05 4.80 1.87
CA THR A 377 17.20 5.99 1.90
C THR A 377 17.97 7.12 2.52
N TYR A 378 17.97 8.30 1.91
CA TYR A 378 18.64 9.48 2.44
C TYR A 378 17.78 10.73 2.33
N ARG A 379 17.39 11.28 3.48
CA ARG A 379 16.79 12.61 3.59
C ARG A 379 17.92 13.62 3.77
N PHE A 380 18.43 14.15 2.65
CA PHE A 380 19.63 15.03 2.65
C PHE A 380 19.31 16.52 2.78
N ALA A 381 18.04 16.90 2.68
CA ALA A 381 17.56 18.24 3.00
C ALA A 381 16.09 18.15 3.46
N ARG A 382 15.55 19.25 3.99
CA ARG A 382 14.17 19.30 4.46
C ARG A 382 13.16 18.79 3.43
N TYR A 383 13.41 19.05 2.16
CA TYR A 383 12.49 18.80 1.06
C TYR A 383 12.88 17.63 0.16
N PHE A 384 14.04 17.01 0.33
CA PHE A 384 14.56 16.04 -0.61
C PHE A 384 14.80 14.67 0.03
N LEU A 385 14.27 13.65 -0.61
CA LEU A 385 14.42 12.25 -0.26
C LEU A 385 15.00 11.49 -1.45
N GLY A 386 16.20 10.92 -1.32
CA GLY A 386 16.78 9.98 -2.25
C GLY A 386 16.58 8.55 -1.79
N GLN A 387 16.30 7.63 -2.70
CA GLN A 387 16.17 6.20 -2.42
C GLN A 387 16.87 5.41 -3.54
N VAL A 388 17.57 4.35 -3.16
CA VAL A 388 18.12 3.35 -4.08
C VAL A 388 17.84 1.98 -3.49
N GLY A 389 17.39 1.04 -4.32
CA GLY A 389 17.18 -0.32 -3.89
C GLY A 389 17.57 -1.31 -4.98
N TYR A 390 18.06 -2.45 -4.55
CA TYR A 390 18.35 -3.62 -5.38
C TYR A 390 17.72 -4.84 -4.74
N SER A 391 17.00 -5.62 -5.56
CA SER A 391 16.39 -6.88 -5.17
C SER A 391 16.86 -8.00 -6.09
N ARG A 392 17.15 -9.15 -5.52
CA ARG A 392 17.41 -10.38 -6.26
C ARG A 392 16.44 -11.46 -5.77
N PHE A 393 15.61 -11.94 -6.68
CA PHE A 393 14.73 -13.08 -6.42
C PHE A 393 15.37 -14.34 -7.04
N PHE A 394 15.60 -15.33 -6.19
CA PHE A 394 16.11 -16.65 -6.55
C PHE A 394 14.94 -17.59 -6.76
N ALA A 395 14.77 -18.11 -7.97
CA ALA A 395 13.70 -19.05 -8.28
C ALA A 395 13.83 -20.34 -7.44
N GLY A 396 12.70 -20.86 -6.99
CA GLY A 396 12.63 -22.14 -6.30
C GLY A 396 11.99 -23.21 -7.17
N SER A 397 11.96 -24.42 -6.62
CA SER A 397 11.56 -25.61 -7.38
C SER A 397 10.15 -25.54 -7.98
N PHE A 398 9.20 -24.83 -7.36
CA PHE A 398 7.90 -24.61 -7.98
C PHE A 398 7.99 -23.82 -9.29
N ILE A 399 8.83 -22.78 -9.33
CA ILE A 399 9.05 -21.98 -10.54
C ILE A 399 9.79 -22.80 -11.58
N GLU A 400 10.83 -23.55 -11.18
CA GLU A 400 11.61 -24.44 -12.05
C GLU A 400 10.73 -25.53 -12.70
N ASP A 401 9.81 -26.12 -11.95
CA ASP A 401 8.90 -27.17 -12.43
C ASP A 401 7.83 -26.65 -13.40
N THR A 402 7.52 -25.34 -13.37
CA THR A 402 6.32 -24.80 -14.04
C THR A 402 6.59 -23.84 -15.19
N GLY A 403 7.86 -23.63 -15.58
CA GLY A 403 8.22 -22.82 -16.74
C GLY A 403 9.57 -22.11 -16.62
N PRO A 404 9.79 -20.99 -17.33
CA PRO A 404 11.03 -20.22 -17.23
C PRO A 404 11.35 -19.87 -15.78
N SER A 405 12.62 -19.99 -15.38
CA SER A 405 13.03 -19.96 -13.97
C SER A 405 14.32 -19.17 -13.71
N ASP A 406 14.63 -18.22 -14.60
CA ASP A 406 15.78 -17.34 -14.42
C ASP A 406 15.54 -16.40 -13.24
N ASP A 407 16.58 -16.23 -12.40
CA ASP A 407 16.50 -15.35 -11.25
C ASP A 407 16.25 -13.89 -11.65
N ILE A 408 15.28 -13.25 -11.01
CA ILE A 408 14.94 -11.85 -11.29
C ILE A 408 15.90 -10.91 -10.57
N SER A 409 16.36 -9.86 -11.28
CA SER A 409 17.00 -8.70 -10.67
C SER A 409 16.15 -7.45 -10.87
N PHE A 410 16.00 -6.67 -9.82
CA PHE A 410 15.31 -5.38 -9.84
C PHE A 410 16.16 -4.30 -9.19
N LEU A 411 16.47 -3.24 -9.92
CA LEU A 411 17.16 -2.06 -9.41
C LEU A 411 16.26 -0.84 -9.58
N TYR A 412 16.17 -0.01 -8.55
CA TYR A 412 15.56 1.30 -8.70
C TYR A 412 16.36 2.41 -8.02
N ALA A 413 16.24 3.61 -8.56
CA ALA A 413 16.69 4.82 -7.89
C ALA A 413 15.64 5.91 -8.03
N SER A 414 15.34 6.63 -6.96
CA SER A 414 14.37 7.71 -6.97
C SER A 414 14.83 8.95 -6.21
N LEU A 415 14.36 10.10 -6.70
CA LEU A 415 14.48 11.39 -6.03
C LEU A 415 13.10 12.00 -5.89
N THR A 416 12.71 12.31 -4.66
CA THR A 416 11.45 12.97 -4.34
C THR A 416 11.72 14.33 -3.72
N ALA A 417 11.06 15.37 -4.24
CA ALA A 417 11.03 16.71 -3.67
C ALA A 417 9.60 17.04 -3.22
N ARG A 418 9.41 17.52 -1.97
CA ARG A 418 8.11 17.89 -1.38
C ARG A 418 8.15 19.32 -0.88
N PHE A 419 7.12 20.13 -1.21
CA PHE A 419 7.00 21.55 -0.85
C PHE A 419 5.53 21.88 -0.48
N PRO A 420 5.25 22.58 0.64
CA PRO A 420 6.01 22.50 1.89
C PRO A 420 5.85 21.10 2.51
N ASP A 421 6.49 20.89 3.64
CA ASP A 421 6.35 19.66 4.42
C ASP A 421 4.98 19.59 5.05
#